data_580982e6fa80b606a6e9de8f4b909d5f
#
_entry.id   580982e6fa80b606a6e9de8f4b909d5f
#
_cell.length_a   1.000
_cell.length_b   1.000
_cell.length_c   1.000
_cell.angle_alpha   90.00
_cell.angle_beta   90.00
_cell.angle_gamma   90.00
#
_symmetry.space_group_name_H-M   'P 1'
#
loop_
_entity.id
_entity.type
_entity.pdbx_description
1 polymer ?
#
loop_
_entity_poly.entity_id
_entity_poly.type
_entity_poly.pdbx_seq_one_letter_code
_entity_poly.pdbx_strand_id
1 'polypeptide(L)'
;VQHCWKWAGGGGGGGGGGGGGGVLLLSCQLAAEGFDITAIEPTGEGFGKFRQLGDIVLELAAARPTIAPCKAEDFISEKRFDFAFSLNVMEHIDLPDEAVRRVSEVLKPGASYHFLCPNYVFPYEPHFNIPTFFTKELTCRAMRHRIEGNTGMDDPKGVWRSLNWITVPKVKRFAAKDATLTLRFHRAMLVWMLERALTDKEFAGRRAQWMVAAIRSAVKLRVHHLAGYVPATLQPIMDVRLTKR
;
A
#
# COMPACT_ATOMS: atom_id res chain seq x y z
N VAL A 1 -26.60 -4.94 -1.97
CA VAL A 1 -25.53 -3.94 -1.80
C VAL A 1 -24.30 -4.66 -1.26
N GLN A 2 -23.18 -4.64 -1.99
CA GLN A 2 -21.92 -5.20 -1.51
C GLN A 2 -21.24 -4.17 -0.59
N HIS A 3 -20.91 -4.56 0.63
CA HIS A 3 -20.23 -3.72 1.59
C HIS A 3 -18.71 -3.88 1.39
N CYS A 4 -18.05 -2.79 1.08
CA CYS A 4 -16.61 -2.75 0.91
C CYS A 4 -15.98 -1.85 1.98
N TRP A 5 -14.85 -2.27 2.52
CA TRP A 5 -14.07 -1.53 3.48
C TRP A 5 -12.73 -1.15 2.85
N LYS A 6 -12.38 0.11 2.96
CA LYS A 6 -11.10 0.63 2.50
C LYS A 6 -10.41 1.34 3.64
N TRP A 7 -9.14 1.08 3.75
CA TRP A 7 -8.28 1.93 4.51
C TRP A 7 -7.47 2.83 3.57
N ALA A 8 -7.58 4.13 3.74
CA ALA A 8 -6.79 5.13 3.06
C ALA A 8 -5.76 5.65 4.07
N GLY A 9 -4.54 5.18 4.01
CA GLY A 9 -3.43 5.76 4.73
C GLY A 9 -2.74 6.79 3.87
N GLY A 10 -2.39 7.92 4.47
CA GLY A 10 -1.57 8.92 3.83
C GLY A 10 -0.16 8.43 3.62
N GLY A 11 0.07 7.66 2.56
CA GLY A 11 1.41 7.35 2.07
C GLY A 11 2.01 8.58 1.42
N GLY A 12 2.98 9.24 2.08
CA GLY A 12 3.79 10.27 1.47
C GLY A 12 4.59 9.72 0.31
N GLY A 13 4.07 9.81 -0.90
CA GLY A 13 4.77 9.55 -2.14
C GLY A 13 4.99 10.88 -2.83
N GLY A 14 6.23 11.31 -2.92
CA GLY A 14 6.63 12.48 -3.70
C GLY A 14 6.09 12.41 -5.12
N GLY A 15 5.69 13.58 -5.61
CA GLY A 15 5.06 13.90 -6.86
C GLY A 15 5.20 12.94 -8.03
N GLY A 16 4.09 12.67 -8.66
CA GLY A 16 4.00 12.05 -9.97
C GLY A 16 3.04 10.86 -10.02
N GLY A 17 1.90 11.12 -10.52
CA GLY A 17 0.96 10.30 -11.26
C GLY A 17 0.81 8.82 -10.89
N GLY A 18 -0.37 8.48 -10.41
CA GLY A 18 -0.88 7.14 -10.51
C GLY A 18 -0.81 6.32 -9.23
N GLY A 19 -1.79 6.46 -8.42
CA GLY A 19 -2.03 5.60 -7.26
C GLY A 19 -2.81 6.33 -6.17
N GLY A 20 -4.02 6.79 -6.48
CA GLY A 20 -4.86 7.55 -5.56
C GLY A 20 -5.36 6.78 -4.34
N GLY A 21 -4.43 6.17 -3.58
CA GLY A 21 -4.76 5.53 -2.31
C GLY A 21 -5.04 6.51 -1.18
N GLY A 22 -4.38 7.69 -1.19
CA GLY A 22 -4.36 8.62 -0.08
C GLY A 22 -5.40 9.73 -0.09
N VAL A 23 -6.22 9.87 -1.13
CA VAL A 23 -7.14 11.00 -1.31
C VAL A 23 -8.59 10.58 -1.54
N LEU A 24 -9.03 9.45 -1.04
CA LEU A 24 -10.41 8.96 -1.11
C LEU A 24 -11.00 8.80 -2.52
N LEU A 25 -10.27 9.11 -3.59
CA LEU A 25 -10.74 9.04 -4.98
C LEU A 25 -11.37 7.70 -5.31
N LEU A 26 -10.67 6.61 -5.03
CA LEU A 26 -11.20 5.26 -5.29
C LEU A 26 -12.40 4.95 -4.43
N SER A 27 -12.45 5.44 -3.18
CA SER A 27 -13.60 5.25 -2.30
C SER A 27 -14.84 5.98 -2.82
N CYS A 28 -14.67 7.21 -3.28
CA CYS A 28 -15.76 8.00 -3.88
C CYS A 28 -16.22 7.40 -5.21
N GLN A 29 -15.29 6.92 -6.04
CA GLN A 29 -15.65 6.23 -7.28
C GLN A 29 -16.47 4.97 -7.01
N LEU A 30 -16.00 4.10 -6.11
CA LEU A 30 -16.76 2.89 -5.75
C LEU A 30 -18.12 3.22 -5.13
N ALA A 31 -18.21 4.27 -4.31
CA ALA A 31 -19.48 4.73 -3.78
C ALA A 31 -20.42 5.20 -4.92
N ALA A 32 -19.91 5.91 -5.93
CA ALA A 32 -20.67 6.31 -7.12
C ALA A 32 -21.11 5.12 -7.97
N GLU A 33 -20.34 4.03 -7.97
CA GLU A 33 -20.72 2.75 -8.62
C GLU A 33 -21.73 1.92 -7.80
N GLY A 34 -22.18 2.43 -6.64
CA GLY A 34 -23.21 1.82 -5.80
C GLY A 34 -22.71 0.86 -4.73
N PHE A 35 -21.39 0.82 -4.47
CA PHE A 35 -20.85 0.07 -3.33
C PHE A 35 -21.05 0.85 -2.03
N ASP A 36 -21.38 0.14 -0.95
CA ASP A 36 -21.43 0.72 0.39
C ASP A 36 -20.03 0.70 1.01
N ILE A 37 -19.34 1.82 0.92
CA ILE A 37 -17.93 1.96 1.29
C ILE A 37 -17.79 2.61 2.66
N THR A 38 -16.98 2.01 3.53
CA THR A 38 -16.45 2.63 4.74
C THR A 38 -14.95 2.87 4.58
N ALA A 39 -14.52 4.12 4.63
CA ALA A 39 -13.11 4.51 4.56
C ALA A 39 -12.60 4.84 5.97
N ILE A 40 -11.47 4.27 6.37
CA ILE A 40 -10.79 4.60 7.62
C ILE A 40 -9.74 5.69 7.32
N GLU A 41 -9.90 6.83 7.96
CA GLU A 41 -9.01 7.98 7.85
C GLU A 41 -8.58 8.42 9.26
N PRO A 42 -7.36 8.10 9.69
CA PRO A 42 -6.90 8.52 11.00
C PRO A 42 -6.80 10.05 11.07
N THR A 43 -7.37 10.63 12.12
CA THR A 43 -7.22 12.05 12.46
C THR A 43 -5.88 12.23 13.15
N GLY A 44 -4.81 12.56 12.42
CA GLY A 44 -3.46 12.72 12.99
C GLY A 44 -2.66 13.82 12.29
N GLU A 45 -1.61 14.30 12.97
CA GLU A 45 -0.63 15.23 12.41
C GLU A 45 0.25 14.54 11.37
N GLY A 46 0.76 15.28 10.39
CA GLY A 46 1.74 14.80 9.41
C GLY A 46 1.24 14.60 7.98
N PHE A 47 -0.08 14.60 7.75
CA PHE A 47 -0.67 14.39 6.42
C PHE A 47 -1.62 15.52 5.97
N GLY A 48 -1.37 16.75 6.43
CA GLY A 48 -2.26 17.90 6.24
C GLY A 48 -2.67 18.17 4.78
N LYS A 49 -1.75 18.07 3.83
CA LYS A 49 -2.07 18.26 2.40
C LYS A 49 -2.93 17.13 1.83
N PHE A 50 -2.68 15.88 2.22
CA PHE A 50 -3.52 14.76 1.80
C PHE A 50 -4.94 14.87 2.35
N ARG A 51 -5.07 15.36 3.57
CA ARG A 51 -6.37 15.64 4.17
C ARG A 51 -7.12 16.73 3.41
N GLN A 52 -6.47 17.87 3.12
CA GLN A 52 -7.07 18.93 2.31
C GLN A 52 -7.51 18.43 0.92
N LEU A 53 -6.68 17.60 0.26
CA LEU A 53 -7.05 16.99 -1.01
C LEU A 53 -8.22 16.01 -0.86
N GLY A 54 -8.25 15.23 0.22
CA GLY A 54 -9.35 14.35 0.56
C GLY A 54 -10.66 15.11 0.76
N ASP A 55 -10.62 16.23 1.47
CA ASP A 55 -11.78 17.11 1.69
C ASP A 55 -12.30 17.66 0.36
N ILE A 56 -11.43 18.14 -0.52
CA ILE A 56 -11.80 18.60 -1.87
C ILE A 56 -12.45 17.47 -2.69
N VAL A 57 -11.86 16.27 -2.64
CA VAL A 57 -12.43 15.10 -3.34
C VAL A 57 -13.81 14.76 -2.82
N LEU A 58 -14.02 14.80 -1.49
CA LEU A 58 -15.32 14.56 -0.88
C LEU A 58 -16.34 15.62 -1.27
N GLU A 59 -15.92 16.89 -1.38
CA GLU A 59 -16.81 17.99 -1.82
C GLU A 59 -17.27 17.80 -3.27
N LEU A 60 -16.38 17.37 -4.15
CA LEU A 60 -16.65 17.21 -5.59
C LEU A 60 -17.27 15.86 -5.95
N ALA A 61 -17.27 14.88 -5.04
CA ALA A 61 -17.72 13.53 -5.32
C ALA A 61 -19.26 13.46 -5.49
N ALA A 62 -19.69 12.74 -6.53
CA ALA A 62 -21.11 12.44 -6.77
C ALA A 62 -21.72 11.53 -5.69
N ALA A 63 -20.90 10.67 -5.08
CA ALA A 63 -21.27 9.84 -3.94
C ALA A 63 -20.09 9.76 -2.96
N ARG A 64 -20.39 9.68 -1.67
CA ARG A 64 -19.39 9.73 -0.61
C ARG A 64 -19.35 8.42 0.18
N PRO A 65 -18.16 7.93 0.52
CA PRO A 65 -18.04 6.82 1.47
C PRO A 65 -18.39 7.28 2.89
N THR A 66 -18.75 6.33 3.76
CA THR A 66 -18.76 6.59 5.21
C THR A 66 -17.33 6.73 5.69
N ILE A 67 -17.02 7.81 6.41
CA ILE A 67 -15.67 8.02 6.98
C ILE A 67 -15.65 7.57 8.44
N ALA A 68 -14.71 6.70 8.79
CA ALA A 68 -14.40 6.31 10.16
C ALA A 68 -13.10 7.02 10.60
N PRO A 69 -13.17 8.04 11.47
CA PRO A 69 -12.02 8.86 11.86
C PRO A 69 -11.20 8.17 12.97
N CYS A 70 -10.60 7.03 12.67
CA CYS A 70 -9.79 6.25 13.61
C CYS A 70 -8.61 5.59 12.91
N LYS A 71 -7.66 5.05 13.67
CA LYS A 71 -6.63 4.14 13.15
C LYS A 71 -7.25 2.77 12.84
N ALA A 72 -6.62 2.00 11.95
CA ALA A 72 -7.15 0.67 11.59
C ALA A 72 -7.08 -0.32 12.74
N GLU A 73 -6.05 -0.21 13.57
CA GLU A 73 -5.90 -1.01 14.78
C GLU A 73 -6.97 -0.72 15.84
N ASP A 74 -7.63 0.43 15.75
CA ASP A 74 -8.70 0.86 16.68
C ASP A 74 -10.09 0.70 16.08
N PHE A 75 -10.19 0.28 14.80
CA PHE A 75 -11.48 0.17 14.12
C PHE A 75 -12.35 -0.94 14.69
N ILE A 76 -13.55 -0.58 15.12
CA ILE A 76 -14.57 -1.49 15.62
C ILE A 76 -15.87 -1.20 14.86
N SER A 77 -16.55 -2.24 14.40
CA SER A 77 -17.83 -2.11 13.71
C SER A 77 -18.69 -3.35 13.92
N GLU A 78 -20.00 -3.14 14.12
CA GLU A 78 -20.97 -4.23 14.07
C GLU A 78 -21.29 -4.66 12.63
N LYS A 79 -21.07 -3.75 11.67
CA LYS A 79 -21.20 -4.02 10.25
C LYS A 79 -20.15 -5.04 9.82
N ARG A 80 -20.56 -5.99 8.95
CA ARG A 80 -19.68 -6.98 8.35
C ARG A 80 -19.51 -6.69 6.87
N PHE A 81 -18.26 -6.81 6.40
CA PHE A 81 -17.83 -6.42 5.07
C PHE A 81 -17.61 -7.63 4.18
N ASP A 82 -17.98 -7.50 2.91
CA ASP A 82 -17.78 -8.51 1.87
C ASP A 82 -16.35 -8.48 1.34
N PHE A 83 -15.68 -7.34 1.46
CA PHE A 83 -14.32 -7.12 0.99
C PHE A 83 -13.64 -5.99 1.75
N ALA A 84 -12.35 -6.11 1.96
CA ALA A 84 -11.50 -5.04 2.48
C ALA A 84 -10.25 -4.89 1.62
N PHE A 85 -9.75 -3.65 1.48
CA PHE A 85 -8.50 -3.43 0.76
C PHE A 85 -7.72 -2.23 1.29
N SER A 86 -6.40 -2.26 1.10
CA SER A 86 -5.53 -1.10 1.35
C SER A 86 -4.34 -1.09 0.38
N LEU A 87 -3.90 0.10 -0.01
CA LEU A 87 -2.83 0.30 -0.98
C LEU A 87 -1.80 1.26 -0.40
N ASN A 88 -0.56 0.80 -0.22
CA ASN A 88 0.55 1.56 0.36
C ASN A 88 0.20 2.18 1.73
N VAL A 89 -0.27 1.34 2.62
CA VAL A 89 -0.75 1.74 3.94
C VAL A 89 -0.15 0.87 5.04
N MET A 90 -0.10 -0.45 4.82
CA MET A 90 0.35 -1.41 5.83
C MET A 90 1.76 -1.12 6.36
N GLU A 91 2.60 -0.47 5.56
CA GLU A 91 3.94 -0.03 5.94
C GLU A 91 3.97 1.14 6.92
N HIS A 92 2.84 1.85 7.09
CA HIS A 92 2.70 3.02 7.96
C HIS A 92 1.89 2.75 9.24
N ILE A 93 1.41 1.52 9.43
CA ILE A 93 0.63 1.15 10.62
C ILE A 93 1.55 0.92 11.80
N ASP A 94 1.18 1.46 12.96
CA ASP A 94 1.95 1.26 14.19
C ASP A 94 1.92 -0.21 14.63
N LEU A 95 0.74 -0.83 14.59
CA LEU A 95 0.48 -2.21 15.02
C LEU A 95 -0.15 -3.04 13.89
N PRO A 96 0.62 -3.44 12.84
CA PRO A 96 0.05 -4.08 11.66
C PRO A 96 -0.58 -5.46 11.92
N ASP A 97 -0.15 -6.18 12.95
CA ASP A 97 -0.79 -7.43 13.36
C ASP A 97 -2.17 -7.18 13.99
N GLU A 98 -2.30 -6.13 14.81
CA GLU A 98 -3.58 -5.73 15.38
C GLU A 98 -4.53 -5.25 14.27
N ALA A 99 -4.05 -4.46 13.31
CA ALA A 99 -4.85 -4.04 12.17
C ALA A 99 -5.38 -5.25 11.36
N VAL A 100 -4.54 -6.26 11.10
CA VAL A 100 -4.99 -7.50 10.45
C VAL A 100 -6.08 -8.20 11.28
N ARG A 101 -5.92 -8.26 12.60
CA ARG A 101 -6.93 -8.84 13.51
C ARG A 101 -8.26 -8.08 13.43
N ARG A 102 -8.24 -6.75 13.51
CA ARG A 102 -9.45 -5.90 13.41
C ARG A 102 -10.17 -6.09 12.09
N VAL A 103 -9.40 -6.12 10.99
CA VAL A 103 -9.99 -6.40 9.67
C VAL A 103 -10.64 -7.78 9.65
N SER A 104 -9.97 -8.80 10.18
CA SER A 104 -10.53 -10.15 10.26
C SER A 104 -11.85 -10.17 11.02
N GLU A 105 -11.97 -9.46 12.13
CA GLU A 105 -13.18 -9.39 12.94
C GLU A 105 -14.39 -8.82 12.19
N VAL A 106 -14.16 -7.84 11.31
CA VAL A 106 -15.24 -7.18 10.57
C VAL A 106 -15.54 -7.82 9.21
N LEU A 107 -14.74 -8.75 8.73
CA LEU A 107 -15.03 -9.50 7.52
C LEU A 107 -16.12 -10.56 7.75
N LYS A 108 -16.96 -10.77 6.73
CA LYS A 108 -17.86 -11.94 6.63
C LYS A 108 -17.05 -13.22 6.41
N PRO A 109 -17.58 -14.41 6.79
CA PRO A 109 -17.01 -15.67 6.32
C PRO A 109 -16.93 -15.69 4.78
N GLY A 110 -15.82 -16.17 4.22
CA GLY A 110 -15.54 -16.16 2.78
C GLY A 110 -15.04 -14.83 2.22
N ALA A 111 -15.17 -13.73 2.95
CA ALA A 111 -14.69 -12.42 2.54
C ALA A 111 -13.16 -12.31 2.60
N SER A 112 -12.60 -11.35 1.89
CA SER A 112 -11.15 -11.19 1.79
C SER A 112 -10.69 -9.76 2.09
N TYR A 113 -9.53 -9.66 2.72
CA TYR A 113 -8.72 -8.46 2.80
C TYR A 113 -7.57 -8.54 1.82
N HIS A 114 -7.47 -7.56 0.95
CA HIS A 114 -6.41 -7.46 -0.06
C HIS A 114 -5.58 -6.21 0.18
N PHE A 115 -4.25 -6.36 0.30
CA PHE A 115 -3.38 -5.20 0.47
C PHE A 115 -2.11 -5.29 -0.35
N LEU A 116 -1.66 -4.12 -0.79
CA LEU A 116 -0.38 -3.91 -1.47
C LEU A 116 0.49 -3.00 -0.61
N CYS A 117 1.72 -3.40 -0.36
CA CYS A 117 2.70 -2.56 0.33
C CYS A 117 4.14 -2.97 -0.01
N PRO A 118 5.14 -2.11 0.22
CA PRO A 118 6.54 -2.46 0.08
C PRO A 118 6.92 -3.68 0.93
N ASN A 119 7.86 -4.47 0.41
CA ASN A 119 8.46 -5.59 1.12
C ASN A 119 9.90 -5.26 1.49
N TYR A 120 10.16 -4.97 2.75
CA TYR A 120 11.50 -4.55 3.21
C TYR A 120 12.52 -5.69 3.34
N VAL A 121 12.20 -6.91 2.89
CA VAL A 121 13.24 -7.91 2.56
C VAL A 121 13.95 -7.53 1.26
N PHE A 122 13.22 -6.92 0.31
CA PHE A 122 13.80 -6.42 -0.92
C PHE A 122 14.62 -5.14 -0.60
N PRO A 123 15.88 -5.03 -1.09
CA PRO A 123 16.80 -3.97 -0.65
C PRO A 123 16.51 -2.60 -1.30
N TYR A 124 15.25 -2.14 -1.23
CA TYR A 124 14.82 -0.89 -1.81
C TYR A 124 13.66 -0.26 -1.04
N GLU A 125 13.75 1.03 -0.77
CA GLU A 125 12.73 1.84 -0.14
C GLU A 125 12.12 2.80 -1.18
N PRO A 126 10.84 2.61 -1.56
CA PRO A 126 10.24 3.31 -2.70
C PRO A 126 9.88 4.77 -2.44
N HIS A 127 9.58 5.18 -1.19
CA HIS A 127 9.20 6.56 -0.87
C HIS A 127 10.36 7.53 -1.09
N PHE A 128 11.56 7.12 -0.70
CA PHE A 128 12.78 7.91 -0.82
C PHE A 128 13.63 7.55 -2.04
N ASN A 129 13.25 6.50 -2.77
CA ASN A 129 14.01 5.97 -3.91
C ASN A 129 15.47 5.68 -3.53
N ILE A 130 15.67 4.94 -2.43
CA ILE A 130 16.99 4.60 -1.88
C ILE A 130 17.15 3.10 -1.69
N PRO A 131 18.39 2.58 -1.74
CA PRO A 131 18.68 1.22 -1.29
C PRO A 131 18.47 1.09 0.21
N THR A 132 18.09 -0.10 0.67
CA THR A 132 17.99 -0.42 2.10
C THR A 132 19.13 -1.33 2.53
N PHE A 133 19.54 -1.22 3.81
CA PHE A 133 20.62 -1.98 4.42
C PHE A 133 20.09 -2.71 5.66
N PHE A 134 19.81 -4.00 5.54
CA PHE A 134 19.38 -4.93 6.58
C PHE A 134 18.31 -4.41 7.55
N THR A 135 18.54 -3.26 8.21
CA THR A 135 17.61 -2.65 9.18
C THR A 135 17.25 -1.22 8.81
N LYS A 136 16.12 -0.74 9.38
CA LYS A 136 15.67 0.65 9.23
C LYS A 136 16.72 1.64 9.76
N GLU A 137 17.33 1.32 10.90
CA GLU A 137 18.33 2.15 11.59
C GLU A 137 19.62 2.28 10.76
N LEU A 138 20.15 1.17 10.23
CA LEU A 138 21.32 1.18 9.38
C LEU A 138 21.06 1.95 8.08
N THR A 139 19.89 1.74 7.47
CA THR A 139 19.48 2.49 6.28
C THR A 139 19.37 3.98 6.57
N CYS A 140 18.74 4.36 7.68
CA CYS A 140 18.64 5.76 8.09
C CYS A 140 20.02 6.40 8.27
N ARG A 141 20.96 5.69 8.91
CA ARG A 141 22.32 6.18 9.15
C ARG A 141 23.08 6.38 7.84
N ALA A 142 22.99 5.40 6.93
CA ALA A 142 23.70 5.44 5.65
C ALA A 142 23.09 6.46 4.66
N MET A 143 21.76 6.65 4.69
CA MET A 143 21.03 7.46 3.72
C MET A 143 20.45 8.75 4.31
N ARG A 144 20.90 9.15 5.52
CA ARG A 144 20.36 10.31 6.25
C ARG A 144 20.21 11.54 5.37
N HIS A 145 21.26 11.89 4.62
CA HIS A 145 21.26 13.08 3.78
C HIS A 145 20.18 13.03 2.69
N ARG A 146 19.96 11.86 2.08
CA ARG A 146 18.89 11.67 1.06
C ARG A 146 17.50 11.65 1.66
N ILE A 147 17.36 11.13 2.89
CA ILE A 147 16.08 11.10 3.60
C ILE A 147 15.70 12.52 4.04
N GLU A 148 16.57 13.21 4.75
CA GLU A 148 16.31 14.54 5.30
C GLU A 148 16.27 15.63 4.22
N GLY A 149 17.04 15.47 3.14
CA GLY A 149 17.09 16.41 2.00
C GLY A 149 16.03 16.15 0.91
N ASN A 150 15.05 15.28 1.14
CA ASN A 150 14.01 15.02 0.16
C ASN A 150 13.00 16.19 0.10
N THR A 151 13.15 17.05 -0.90
CA THR A 151 12.29 18.23 -1.12
C THR A 151 10.93 17.87 -1.73
N GLY A 152 10.73 16.66 -2.19
CA GLY A 152 9.45 16.18 -2.76
C GLY A 152 8.40 15.81 -1.70
N MET A 153 8.76 15.85 -0.41
CA MET A 153 7.89 15.54 0.72
C MET A 153 7.81 16.73 1.68
N ASP A 154 6.64 16.95 2.28
CA ASP A 154 6.46 18.01 3.27
C ASP A 154 7.15 17.70 4.60
N ASP A 155 7.06 16.44 5.05
CA ASP A 155 7.73 15.94 6.26
C ASP A 155 8.45 14.61 5.99
N PRO A 156 9.65 14.66 5.39
CA PRO A 156 10.42 13.45 5.11
C PRO A 156 10.76 12.64 6.38
N LYS A 157 11.03 13.34 7.50
CA LYS A 157 11.35 12.70 8.77
C LYS A 157 10.14 12.00 9.38
N GLY A 158 8.96 12.58 9.28
CA GLY A 158 7.71 11.96 9.71
C GLY A 158 7.37 10.74 8.88
N VAL A 159 7.47 10.83 7.56
CA VAL A 159 7.28 9.68 6.67
C VAL A 159 8.27 8.56 7.01
N TRP A 160 9.57 8.88 7.18
CA TRP A 160 10.55 7.87 7.58
C TRP A 160 10.19 7.21 8.93
N ARG A 161 9.79 8.01 9.91
CA ARG A 161 9.41 7.50 11.26
C ARG A 161 8.23 6.55 11.18
N SER A 162 7.22 6.85 10.36
CA SER A 162 6.01 6.02 10.23
C SER A 162 6.26 4.64 9.60
N LEU A 163 7.36 4.44 8.84
CA LEU A 163 7.66 3.15 8.24
C LEU A 163 7.93 2.08 9.30
N ASN A 164 7.13 1.02 9.30
CA ASN A 164 7.24 -0.09 10.27
C ASN A 164 8.13 -1.25 9.82
N TRP A 165 8.75 -1.13 8.64
CA TRP A 165 9.65 -2.14 8.06
C TRP A 165 8.98 -3.51 7.90
N ILE A 166 7.76 -3.52 7.37
CA ILE A 166 6.97 -4.73 7.13
C ILE A 166 7.64 -5.65 6.10
N THR A 167 7.53 -6.96 6.32
CA THR A 167 8.15 -7.98 5.46
C THR A 167 7.22 -9.17 5.28
N VAL A 168 7.41 -9.96 4.22
CA VAL A 168 6.66 -11.20 3.99
C VAL A 168 6.70 -12.14 5.20
N PRO A 169 7.85 -12.40 5.89
CA PRO A 169 7.86 -13.20 7.11
C PRO A 169 7.02 -12.62 8.26
N LYS A 170 6.98 -11.28 8.42
CA LYS A 170 6.11 -10.65 9.42
C LYS A 170 4.64 -10.90 9.09
N VAL A 171 4.22 -10.68 7.83
CA VAL A 171 2.84 -10.93 7.39
C VAL A 171 2.43 -12.38 7.60
N LYS A 172 3.31 -13.35 7.29
CA LYS A 172 3.05 -14.78 7.59
C LYS A 172 2.80 -15.00 9.08
N ARG A 173 3.58 -14.36 9.97
CA ARG A 173 3.37 -14.46 11.41
C ARG A 173 2.06 -13.83 11.87
N PHE A 174 1.66 -12.70 11.30
CA PHE A 174 0.38 -12.05 11.63
C PHE A 174 -0.80 -12.96 11.25
N ALA A 175 -0.79 -13.48 10.02
CA ALA A 175 -1.85 -14.38 9.56
C ALA A 175 -1.91 -15.69 10.36
N ALA A 176 -0.77 -16.21 10.81
CA ALA A 176 -0.72 -17.44 11.62
C ALA A 176 -1.30 -17.28 13.04
N LYS A 177 -1.45 -16.04 13.54
CA LYS A 177 -2.10 -15.77 14.84
C LYS A 177 -3.61 -15.97 14.81
N ASP A 178 -4.22 -15.90 13.62
CA ASP A 178 -5.66 -16.08 13.42
C ASP A 178 -5.92 -17.32 12.53
N ALA A 179 -6.31 -18.42 13.18
CA ALA A 179 -6.58 -19.69 12.49
C ALA A 179 -7.76 -19.60 11.51
N THR A 180 -8.58 -18.56 11.58
CA THR A 180 -9.68 -18.32 10.65
C THR A 180 -9.23 -17.71 9.34
N LEU A 181 -7.99 -17.23 9.25
CA LEU A 181 -7.45 -16.61 8.03
C LEU A 181 -6.69 -17.62 7.15
N THR A 182 -6.89 -17.48 5.86
CA THR A 182 -6.06 -18.12 4.83
C THR A 182 -5.25 -17.05 4.12
N LEU A 183 -3.93 -17.21 4.11
CA LEU A 183 -2.99 -16.26 3.50
C LEU A 183 -2.57 -16.73 2.11
N ARG A 184 -2.63 -15.83 1.13
CA ARG A 184 -2.05 -16.02 -0.20
C ARG A 184 -1.24 -14.78 -0.61
N PHE A 185 -0.11 -15.02 -1.30
CA PHE A 185 0.67 -13.98 -1.98
C PHE A 185 0.50 -14.12 -3.48
N HIS A 186 0.08 -13.06 -4.14
CA HIS A 186 0.07 -12.98 -5.60
C HIS A 186 1.45 -12.53 -6.09
N ARG A 187 1.91 -13.10 -7.19
CA ARG A 187 3.26 -12.84 -7.72
C ARG A 187 3.27 -12.06 -9.04
N ALA A 188 2.10 -11.69 -9.53
CA ALA A 188 1.96 -10.96 -10.79
C ALA A 188 2.43 -9.50 -10.70
N MET A 189 2.53 -8.93 -9.50
CA MET A 189 2.85 -7.51 -9.31
C MET A 189 4.17 -7.10 -9.96
N LEU A 190 5.22 -7.92 -9.82
CA LEU A 190 6.50 -7.60 -10.44
C LEU A 190 6.43 -7.64 -11.98
N VAL A 191 5.70 -8.58 -12.56
CA VAL A 191 5.45 -8.64 -14.01
C VAL A 191 4.74 -7.36 -14.45
N TRP A 192 3.65 -7.01 -13.77
CA TRP A 192 2.89 -5.80 -14.05
C TRP A 192 3.72 -4.51 -13.92
N MET A 193 4.58 -4.41 -12.92
CA MET A 193 5.50 -3.27 -12.76
C MET A 193 6.49 -3.16 -13.93
N LEU A 194 6.99 -4.29 -14.45
CA LEU A 194 7.88 -4.30 -15.60
C LEU A 194 7.14 -3.85 -16.87
N GLU A 195 5.92 -4.31 -17.09
CA GLU A 195 5.07 -3.90 -18.20
C GLU A 195 4.71 -2.41 -18.11
N ARG A 196 4.35 -1.93 -16.92
CA ARG A 196 4.04 -0.52 -16.67
C ARG A 196 5.21 0.40 -16.99
N ALA A 197 6.45 -0.02 -16.80
CA ALA A 197 7.62 0.77 -17.15
C ALA A 197 7.72 1.10 -18.66
N LEU A 198 6.96 0.42 -19.52
CA LEU A 198 6.90 0.70 -20.96
C LEU A 198 5.77 1.66 -21.34
N THR A 199 4.67 1.64 -20.61
CA THR A 199 3.44 2.37 -20.92
C THR A 199 3.34 3.69 -20.15
N ASP A 200 3.94 3.76 -18.95
CA ASP A 200 3.91 4.92 -18.07
C ASP A 200 5.25 5.67 -18.12
N LYS A 201 5.25 6.82 -18.82
CA LYS A 201 6.46 7.66 -18.99
C LYS A 201 6.99 8.20 -17.67
N GLU A 202 6.11 8.57 -16.72
CA GLU A 202 6.54 9.07 -15.41
C GLU A 202 7.17 7.96 -14.58
N PHE A 203 6.54 6.78 -14.58
CA PHE A 203 7.08 5.61 -13.90
C PHE A 203 8.45 5.20 -14.48
N ALA A 204 8.64 5.28 -15.79
CA ALA A 204 9.92 5.03 -16.46
C ALA A 204 10.95 6.12 -16.18
N GLY A 205 10.55 7.40 -16.20
CA GLY A 205 11.43 8.56 -16.02
C GLY A 205 12.12 8.63 -14.64
N ARG A 206 11.57 7.95 -13.64
CA ARG A 206 12.18 7.83 -12.29
C ARG A 206 13.31 6.79 -12.22
N ARG A 207 13.56 6.05 -13.30
CA ARG A 207 14.54 4.97 -13.38
C ARG A 207 15.70 5.34 -14.27
N ALA A 208 16.87 4.75 -14.00
CA ALA A 208 18.03 4.91 -14.88
C ALA A 208 17.70 4.40 -16.30
N GLN A 209 18.15 5.13 -17.32
CA GLN A 209 17.82 4.80 -18.73
C GLN A 209 18.25 3.38 -19.13
N TRP A 210 19.39 2.91 -18.64
CA TRP A 210 19.85 1.55 -18.89
C TRP A 210 18.90 0.50 -18.32
N MET A 211 18.30 0.77 -17.16
CA MET A 211 17.31 -0.13 -16.52
C MET A 211 16.03 -0.19 -17.36
N VAL A 212 15.56 0.97 -17.85
CA VAL A 212 14.37 1.02 -18.73
C VAL A 212 14.65 0.27 -20.03
N ALA A 213 15.85 0.41 -20.61
CA ALA A 213 16.25 -0.33 -21.82
C ALA A 213 16.27 -1.85 -21.55
N ALA A 214 16.84 -2.29 -20.43
CA ALA A 214 16.84 -3.70 -20.04
C ALA A 214 15.41 -4.24 -19.86
N ILE A 215 14.52 -3.48 -19.19
CA ILE A 215 13.11 -3.85 -19.03
C ILE A 215 12.43 -3.98 -20.40
N ARG A 216 12.64 -3.02 -21.30
CA ARG A 216 12.09 -3.10 -22.67
C ARG A 216 12.53 -4.37 -23.39
N SER A 217 13.80 -4.70 -23.33
CA SER A 217 14.32 -5.92 -23.93
C SER A 217 13.70 -7.17 -23.32
N ALA A 218 13.59 -7.23 -21.99
CA ALA A 218 12.96 -8.33 -21.28
C ALA A 218 11.48 -8.51 -21.66
N VAL A 219 10.72 -7.40 -21.80
CA VAL A 219 9.32 -7.46 -22.23
C VAL A 219 9.20 -7.87 -23.70
N LYS A 220 10.02 -7.31 -24.58
CA LYS A 220 10.05 -7.69 -26.01
C LYS A 220 10.33 -9.19 -26.20
N LEU A 221 11.25 -9.73 -25.41
CA LEU A 221 11.60 -11.15 -25.42
C LEU A 221 10.64 -12.03 -24.60
N ARG A 222 9.63 -11.44 -23.95
CA ARG A 222 8.66 -12.10 -23.05
C ARG A 222 9.28 -12.80 -21.83
N VAL A 223 10.57 -12.59 -21.56
CA VAL A 223 11.25 -13.18 -20.40
C VAL A 223 10.83 -12.54 -19.06
N HIS A 224 10.23 -11.33 -19.10
CA HIS A 224 9.68 -10.66 -17.92
C HIS A 224 8.61 -11.48 -17.18
N HIS A 225 7.91 -12.40 -17.88
CA HIS A 225 6.94 -13.32 -17.24
C HIS A 225 7.60 -14.24 -16.21
N LEU A 226 8.91 -14.51 -16.35
CA LEU A 226 9.68 -15.27 -15.36
C LEU A 226 9.69 -14.57 -13.99
N ALA A 227 9.47 -13.26 -13.94
CA ALA A 227 9.31 -12.51 -12.70
C ALA A 227 8.11 -12.99 -11.85
N GLY A 228 7.10 -13.60 -12.48
CA GLY A 228 5.97 -14.23 -11.78
C GLY A 228 6.35 -15.50 -10.98
N TYR A 229 7.48 -16.10 -11.26
CA TYR A 229 8.01 -17.24 -10.51
C TYR A 229 8.89 -16.82 -9.33
N VAL A 230 9.29 -15.55 -9.26
CA VAL A 230 10.08 -15.02 -8.13
C VAL A 230 9.25 -15.18 -6.84
N PRO A 231 9.78 -15.80 -5.79
CA PRO A 231 9.09 -15.94 -4.52
C PRO A 231 8.66 -14.57 -3.97
N ALA A 232 7.47 -14.50 -3.36
CA ALA A 232 6.93 -13.26 -2.79
C ALA A 232 7.92 -12.58 -1.82
N THR A 233 8.73 -13.35 -1.11
CA THR A 233 9.76 -12.84 -0.20
C THR A 233 10.83 -11.99 -0.90
N LEU A 234 11.06 -12.23 -2.18
CA LEU A 234 12.07 -11.54 -2.99
C LEU A 234 11.46 -10.49 -3.93
N GLN A 235 10.14 -10.29 -3.89
CA GLN A 235 9.50 -9.25 -4.67
C GLN A 235 9.55 -7.89 -3.94
N PRO A 236 9.69 -6.76 -4.65
CA PRO A 236 9.78 -5.43 -4.05
C PRO A 236 8.48 -4.98 -3.40
N ILE A 237 7.35 -5.46 -3.90
CA ILE A 237 6.01 -5.16 -3.38
C ILE A 237 5.33 -6.47 -3.03
N MET A 238 4.72 -6.52 -1.86
CA MET A 238 3.83 -7.60 -1.44
C MET A 238 2.43 -7.33 -1.98
N ASP A 239 1.87 -8.33 -2.65
CA ASP A 239 0.47 -8.41 -3.05
C ASP A 239 -0.14 -9.55 -2.22
N VAL A 240 -0.92 -9.17 -1.22
CA VAL A 240 -1.36 -10.06 -0.15
C VAL A 240 -2.88 -10.17 -0.15
N ARG A 241 -3.37 -11.39 -0.08
CA ARG A 241 -4.78 -11.69 0.15
C ARG A 241 -4.94 -12.55 1.41
N LEU A 242 -5.71 -12.04 2.36
CA LEU A 242 -6.17 -12.74 3.54
C LEU A 242 -7.66 -13.06 3.35
N THR A 243 -8.04 -14.33 3.40
CA THR A 243 -9.45 -14.75 3.26
C THR A 243 -9.93 -15.34 4.57
N LYS A 244 -11.04 -14.83 5.10
CA LYS A 244 -11.69 -15.38 6.28
C LYS A 244 -12.41 -16.68 5.91
N ARG A 245 -12.18 -17.73 6.70
CA ARG A 245 -12.86 -19.02 6.54
C ARG A 245 -14.29 -18.97 7.04
#